data_2d824ed3ee453bcf7d1c341bd1e87afb
#
_entry.id   2d824ed3ee453bcf7d1c341bd1e87afb
#
_cell.length_a   1.000
_cell.length_b   1.000
_cell.length_c   1.000
_cell.angle_alpha   90.00
_cell.angle_beta   90.00
_cell.angle_gamma   90.00
#
_symmetry.space_group_name_H-M   'P 1'
#
loop_
_entity.id
_entity.type
_entity.pdbx_description
1 polymer ?
#
loop_
_entity_poly.entity_id
_entity_poly.type
_entity_poly.pdbx_seq_one_letter_code
_entity_poly.pdbx_strand_id
1 'polypeptide(L)' 'MSTSVYKIIEVVGTSTSSWEEAAMNAVNTAAKSLRDLRIAEITKLDMRVENGKVVAYRARVSLSFKYQGGD' A
#
# COMPACT_ATOMS: atom_id res chain seq x y z
N MET A 1 4.63 -1.93 30.98
CA MET A 1 4.66 -1.28 29.69
C MET A 1 4.63 -2.28 28.56
N SER A 2 3.81 -2.06 27.60
CA SER A 2 3.72 -3.03 26.51
C SER A 2 4.61 -2.62 25.34
N THR A 3 5.09 -3.62 24.66
CA THR A 3 5.89 -3.45 23.46
C THR A 3 5.05 -3.87 22.27
N SER A 4 5.02 -3.03 21.26
CA SER A 4 4.26 -3.34 20.06
C SER A 4 5.17 -3.92 18.99
N VAL A 5 4.66 -4.91 18.29
CA VAL A 5 5.35 -5.53 17.17
C VAL A 5 4.46 -5.37 15.95
N TYR A 6 5.06 -5.00 14.84
CA TYR A 6 4.34 -4.78 13.60
C TYR A 6 4.81 -5.76 12.54
N LYS A 7 3.89 -6.15 11.71
CA LYS A 7 4.18 -6.95 10.53
C LYS A 7 4.03 -6.05 9.31
N ILE A 8 4.89 -6.26 8.32
CA ILE A 8 4.91 -5.42 7.13
C ILE A 8 4.72 -6.28 5.89
N ILE A 9 3.85 -5.83 5.02
CA ILE A 9 3.71 -6.42 3.68
C ILE A 9 3.77 -5.31 2.65
N GLU A 10 4.08 -5.67 1.42
CA GLU A 10 4.10 -4.72 0.32
C GLU A 10 3.03 -5.04 -0.69
N VAL A 11 2.38 -4.00 -1.18
CA VAL A 11 1.39 -4.11 -2.24
C VAL A 11 1.63 -3.02 -3.27
N VAL A 12 1.07 -3.20 -4.46
CA VAL A 12 1.13 -2.18 -5.50
C VAL A 12 -0.29 -1.81 -5.85
N GLY A 13 -0.61 -0.53 -5.71
CA GLY A 13 -1.88 0.00 -6.17
C GLY A 13 -1.73 0.68 -7.53
N THR A 14 -2.80 0.72 -8.29
CA THR A 14 -2.80 1.37 -9.59
C THR A 14 -3.96 2.33 -9.71
N SER A 15 -3.81 3.32 -10.58
CA SER A 15 -4.86 4.26 -10.90
C SER A 15 -4.58 4.85 -12.27
N THR A 16 -5.62 5.17 -13.01
CA THR A 16 -5.48 5.89 -14.26
C THR A 16 -5.43 7.40 -14.05
N SER A 17 -5.65 7.85 -12.82
CA SER A 17 -5.80 9.28 -12.51
C SER A 17 -4.58 9.89 -11.83
N SER A 18 -4.05 9.22 -10.78
CA SER A 18 -2.97 9.83 -10.00
C SER A 18 -2.27 8.79 -9.12
N TRP A 19 -1.08 9.16 -8.67
CA TRP A 19 -0.36 8.33 -7.71
C TRP A 19 -1.05 8.31 -6.36
N GLU A 20 -1.63 9.42 -5.94
CA GLU A 20 -2.35 9.48 -4.68
C GLU A 20 -3.49 8.48 -4.68
N GLU A 21 -4.25 8.45 -5.78
CA GLU A 21 -5.34 7.49 -5.89
C GLU A 21 -4.82 6.06 -5.94
N ALA A 22 -3.70 5.84 -6.64
CA ALA A 22 -3.09 4.51 -6.68
C ALA A 22 -2.75 4.02 -5.27
N ALA A 23 -2.14 4.88 -4.47
CA ALA A 23 -1.78 4.52 -3.10
C ALA A 23 -3.03 4.28 -2.25
N MET A 24 -4.04 5.13 -2.38
CA MET A 24 -5.28 4.97 -1.63
C MET A 24 -6.00 3.68 -2.01
N ASN A 25 -5.98 3.32 -3.29
CA ASN A 25 -6.58 2.07 -3.74
C ASN A 25 -5.88 0.87 -3.09
N ALA A 26 -4.56 0.92 -2.99
CA ALA A 26 -3.81 -0.15 -2.33
C ALA A 26 -4.21 -0.28 -0.86
N VAL A 27 -4.26 0.85 -0.15
CA VAL A 27 -4.61 0.84 1.27
C VAL A 27 -6.05 0.37 1.47
N ASN A 28 -6.97 0.90 0.69
CA ASN A 28 -8.39 0.56 0.86
C ASN A 28 -8.65 -0.92 0.58
N THR A 29 -8.00 -1.47 -0.44
CA THR A 29 -8.17 -2.88 -0.77
C THR A 29 -7.56 -3.76 0.32
N ALA A 30 -6.36 -3.42 0.77
CA ALA A 30 -5.70 -4.21 1.80
C ALA A 30 -6.44 -4.15 3.13
N ALA A 31 -7.02 -3.01 3.45
CA ALA A 31 -7.72 -2.83 4.73
C ALA A 31 -8.95 -3.73 4.83
N LYS A 32 -9.47 -4.21 3.70
CA LYS A 32 -10.62 -5.11 3.74
C LYS A 32 -10.28 -6.47 4.35
N SER A 33 -9.03 -6.87 4.28
CA SER A 33 -8.61 -8.18 4.78
C SER A 33 -7.58 -8.11 5.90
N LEU A 34 -6.99 -6.95 6.14
CA LEU A 34 -5.99 -6.80 7.19
C LEU A 34 -6.59 -6.09 8.39
N ARG A 35 -6.27 -6.59 9.57
CA ARG A 35 -6.69 -5.96 10.82
C ARG A 35 -5.60 -5.04 11.31
N ASP A 36 -6.01 -3.96 11.95
CA ASP A 36 -5.08 -3.06 12.63
C ASP A 36 -4.03 -2.49 11.72
N LEU A 37 -4.42 -2.17 10.49
CA LEU A 37 -3.54 -1.46 9.58
C LEU A 37 -3.30 -0.07 10.15
N ARG A 38 -2.04 0.30 10.34
CA ARG A 38 -1.67 1.52 11.04
C ARG A 38 -0.90 2.51 10.19
N ILE A 39 0.02 2.01 9.37
CA ILE A 39 0.91 2.88 8.60
C ILE A 39 1.00 2.35 7.18
N ALA A 40 0.92 3.27 6.24
CA ALA A 40 1.14 2.97 4.83
C ALA A 40 2.22 3.91 4.34
N GLU A 41 3.35 3.36 3.96
CA GLU A 41 4.49 4.14 3.47
C GLU A 41 4.61 3.92 1.97
N ILE A 42 4.61 5.01 1.21
CA ILE A 42 4.81 4.91 -0.22
C ILE A 42 6.31 4.81 -0.46
N THR A 43 6.76 3.67 -1.00
CA THR A 43 8.17 3.41 -1.18
C THR A 43 8.65 3.70 -2.58
N LYS A 44 7.79 3.52 -3.59
CA LYS A 44 8.15 3.80 -4.98
C LYS A 44 6.93 4.22 -5.75
N LEU A 45 7.16 5.09 -6.72
CA LEU A 45 6.15 5.53 -7.66
C LEU A 45 6.67 5.23 -9.06
N ASP A 46 5.82 4.65 -9.90
CA ASP A 46 6.17 4.43 -11.29
C ASP A 46 4.92 4.52 -12.16
N MET A 47 5.10 4.29 -13.43
CA MET A 47 4.01 4.41 -14.39
C MET A 47 4.06 3.25 -15.36
N ARG A 48 2.90 2.77 -15.76
CA ARG A 48 2.82 1.80 -16.84
C ARG A 48 2.71 2.56 -18.15
N VAL A 49 3.55 2.15 -19.11
CA VAL A 49 3.64 2.83 -20.40
C VAL A 49 3.31 1.82 -21.49
N GLU A 50 2.42 2.20 -22.40
CA GLU A 50 2.07 1.38 -23.55
C GLU A 50 2.12 2.27 -24.79
N ASN A 51 2.83 1.82 -25.82
CA ASN A 51 2.97 2.56 -27.06
C ASN A 51 3.43 3.99 -26.84
N GLY A 52 4.38 4.18 -25.89
CA GLY A 52 4.94 5.49 -25.60
C GLY A 52 4.04 6.41 -24.81
N LYS A 53 2.93 5.90 -24.28
CA LYS A 53 1.99 6.71 -23.51
C LYS A 53 1.78 6.15 -22.12
N VAL A 54 1.68 7.04 -21.14
CA VAL A 54 1.36 6.64 -19.78
C VAL A 54 -0.10 6.20 -19.74
N VAL A 55 -0.33 4.97 -19.31
CA VAL A 55 -1.69 4.43 -19.20
C VAL A 55 -2.12 4.20 -17.77
N ALA A 56 -1.19 4.18 -16.83
CA ALA A 56 -1.56 4.03 -15.42
C ALA A 56 -0.42 4.52 -14.54
N TYR A 57 -0.79 4.97 -13.36
CA TYR A 57 0.14 5.32 -12.29
C TYR A 57 0.14 4.18 -11.29
N ARG A 58 1.32 3.86 -10.75
CA ARG A 58 1.45 2.79 -9.77
C ARG A 58 2.18 3.30 -8.55
N ALA A 59 1.72 2.86 -7.39
CA ALA A 59 2.36 3.18 -6.12
C ALA A 59 2.67 1.89 -5.39
N ARG A 60 3.94 1.71 -5.03
CA ARG A 60 4.32 0.59 -4.16
C ARG A 60 4.20 1.07 -2.73
N VAL A 61 3.45 0.35 -1.94
CA VAL A 61 3.12 0.76 -0.58
C VAL A 61 3.52 -0.33 0.40
N SER A 62 4.28 0.05 1.40
CA SER A 62 4.64 -0.82 2.50
C SER A 62 3.62 -0.59 3.61
N LEU A 63 2.89 -1.65 3.95
CA LEU A 63 1.82 -1.58 4.93
C LEU A 63 2.27 -2.19 6.23
N SER A 64 2.12 -1.43 7.31
CA SER A 64 2.46 -1.91 8.66
C SER A 64 1.18 -2.10 9.44
N PHE A 65 1.02 -3.27 10.01
CA PHE A 65 -0.13 -3.52 10.86
C PHE A 65 0.32 -4.22 12.12
N LYS A 66 -0.45 -3.99 13.18
CA LYS A 66 -0.06 -4.49 14.48
C LYS A 66 -0.16 -6.01 14.50
N TYR A 67 0.92 -6.65 14.93
CA TYR A 67 0.97 -8.10 14.97
C TYR A 67 0.24 -8.58 16.21
N GLN A 68 -0.74 -9.44 16.02
CA GLN A 68 -1.59 -9.89 17.11
C GLN A 68 -1.21 -11.26 17.66
N GLY A 69 -0.32 -11.94 17.00
CA GLY A 69 -0.09 -13.35 17.27
C GLY A 69 0.61 -13.68 18.57
N GLY A 70 1.09 -12.70 19.28
CA GLY A 70 1.90 -12.97 20.43
C GLY A 70 1.31 -12.57 21.77
N ASP A 71 0.20 -12.01 21.75
CA ASP A 71 -0.33 -11.47 23.01
C ASP A 71 -1.02 -12.51 23.85
#